data_c9dda6faceeb4e075acf3d5709457452
#
_entry.id   c9dda6faceeb4e075acf3d5709457452
#
_cell.length_a   1.000
_cell.length_b   1.000
_cell.length_c   1.000
_cell.angle_alpha   90.00
_cell.angle_beta   90.00
_cell.angle_gamma   90.00
#
_symmetry.space_group_name_H-M   'P 1'
#
loop_
_entity.id
_entity.type
_entity.pdbx_description
1 polymer ?
#
loop_
_entity_poly.entity_id
_entity_poly.type
_entity_poly.pdbx_seq_one_letter_code
_entity_poly.pdbx_strand_id
1 'polypeptide(L)'
;QEIEDWYHITIHQLVRVCRDVSSKYTRSKVRKSLPEDFSYIIEELLHENLSDHDKTAYVNVIVDTIISTGRADDFICAICNVIQRLAIDQLHILGDIYDRGPGAHIIMDTLRQYHSWDIQWGNHDILWMGASAGNDACICNVLRLCLRYANLATIEEYGINLVPLATFALEVYGDDPCEEFLPNVLPGNSIDEKNRQLTAKMHKAIAVIQFKA
;
A
#
# COMPACT_ATOMS: atom_id res chain seq x y z
N GLN A 1 32.43 2.42 15.90
CA GLN A 1 33.24 2.76 14.71
C GLN A 1 32.68 2.14 13.44
N GLU A 2 32.47 0.81 13.31
CA GLU A 2 31.88 0.19 12.10
C GLU A 2 30.49 0.73 11.75
N ILE A 3 29.65 1.00 12.75
CA ILE A 3 28.30 1.57 12.53
C ILE A 3 28.39 3.04 12.09
N GLU A 4 29.27 3.81 12.66
CA GLU A 4 29.50 5.21 12.30
C GLU A 4 30.04 5.31 10.88
N ASP A 5 31.01 4.48 10.50
CA ASP A 5 31.54 4.39 9.15
C ASP A 5 30.44 4.02 8.12
N TRP A 6 29.55 3.10 8.52
CA TRP A 6 28.39 2.74 7.70
C TRP A 6 27.42 3.93 7.52
N TYR A 7 27.11 4.69 8.57
CA TYR A 7 26.29 5.88 8.47
C TYR A 7 26.90 6.92 7.53
N HIS A 8 28.21 7.17 7.66
CA HIS A 8 28.92 8.10 6.77
C HIS A 8 28.76 7.72 5.30
N ILE A 9 29.08 6.48 4.96
CA ILE A 9 29.01 5.98 3.58
C ILE A 9 27.57 6.06 3.08
N THR A 10 26.61 5.62 3.88
CA THR A 10 25.19 5.59 3.51
C THR A 10 24.63 6.99 3.27
N ILE A 11 24.86 7.93 4.19
CA ILE A 11 24.39 9.31 4.06
C ILE A 11 24.99 9.99 2.83
N HIS A 12 26.29 9.85 2.59
CA HIS A 12 26.93 10.43 1.42
C HIS A 12 26.37 9.86 0.10
N GLN A 13 26.12 8.56 0.04
CA GLN A 13 25.50 7.93 -1.14
C GLN A 13 24.07 8.42 -1.35
N LEU A 14 23.27 8.51 -0.29
CA LEU A 14 21.90 9.01 -0.38
C LEU A 14 21.82 10.48 -0.79
N VAL A 15 22.71 11.32 -0.27
CA VAL A 15 22.81 12.73 -0.71
C VAL A 15 23.15 12.82 -2.20
N ARG A 16 24.05 11.99 -2.69
CA ARG A 16 24.38 11.93 -4.12
C ARG A 16 23.17 11.52 -4.96
N VAL A 17 22.49 10.44 -4.59
CA VAL A 17 21.26 10.00 -5.29
C VAL A 17 20.19 11.10 -5.24
N CYS A 18 20.00 11.73 -4.08
CA CYS A 18 19.04 12.82 -3.93
C CYS A 18 19.35 14.02 -4.85
N ARG A 19 20.62 14.39 -5.03
CA ARG A 19 21.04 15.39 -5.99
C ARG A 19 20.68 15.00 -7.42
N ASP A 20 20.97 13.76 -7.80
CA ASP A 20 20.70 13.26 -9.15
C ASP A 20 19.20 13.32 -9.47
N VAL A 21 18.33 12.84 -8.57
CA VAL A 21 16.87 12.89 -8.78
C VAL A 21 16.30 14.29 -8.69
N SER A 22 16.90 15.19 -7.90
CA SER A 22 16.48 16.59 -7.77
C SER A 22 16.88 17.47 -8.94
N SER A 23 17.91 17.10 -9.70
CA SER A 23 18.50 17.91 -10.79
C SER A 23 17.50 18.26 -11.90
N LYS A 24 16.49 17.42 -12.11
CA LYS A 24 15.43 17.62 -13.12
C LYS A 24 14.31 18.58 -12.68
N TYR A 25 14.35 19.05 -11.43
CA TYR A 25 13.30 19.91 -10.87
C TYR A 25 13.82 21.31 -10.55
N THR A 26 12.88 22.26 -10.47
CA THR A 26 13.17 23.59 -9.95
C THR A 26 13.43 23.55 -8.45
N ARG A 27 14.23 24.50 -7.92
CA ARG A 27 14.47 24.63 -6.47
C ARG A 27 13.19 24.71 -5.65
N SER A 28 12.18 25.42 -6.17
CA SER A 28 10.88 25.56 -5.49
C SER A 28 10.16 24.21 -5.35
N LYS A 29 10.24 23.34 -6.38
CA LYS A 29 9.64 22.00 -6.33
C LYS A 29 10.37 21.12 -5.32
N VAL A 30 11.71 21.12 -5.34
CA VAL A 30 12.54 20.37 -4.39
C VAL A 30 12.22 20.79 -2.95
N ARG A 31 12.24 22.11 -2.68
CA ARG A 31 11.95 22.64 -1.34
C ARG A 31 10.60 22.21 -0.79
N LYS A 32 9.55 22.14 -1.62
CA LYS A 32 8.21 21.65 -1.21
C LYS A 32 8.16 20.15 -0.91
N SER A 33 9.16 19.40 -1.35
CA SER A 33 9.26 17.95 -1.11
C SER A 33 10.08 17.62 0.13
N LEU A 34 10.76 18.62 0.73
CA LEU A 34 11.61 18.40 1.90
C LEU A 34 10.76 18.20 3.17
N PRO A 35 11.17 17.28 4.07
CA PRO A 35 10.55 17.11 5.37
C PRO A 35 10.86 18.30 6.27
N GLU A 36 9.90 18.69 7.11
CA GLU A 36 9.99 19.88 7.94
C GLU A 36 11.23 19.86 8.87
N ASP A 37 11.48 18.72 9.52
CA ASP A 37 12.56 18.54 10.51
C ASP A 37 13.98 18.63 9.94
N PHE A 38 14.17 18.26 8.68
CA PHE A 38 15.48 18.19 8.03
C PHE A 38 15.59 19.08 6.78
N SER A 39 14.60 19.92 6.52
CA SER A 39 14.51 20.70 5.28
C SER A 39 15.76 21.54 5.04
N TYR A 40 16.23 22.26 6.04
CA TYR A 40 17.43 23.10 5.94
C TYR A 40 18.69 22.28 5.66
N ILE A 41 18.88 21.20 6.42
CA ILE A 41 20.08 20.34 6.31
C ILE A 41 20.13 19.66 4.92
N ILE A 42 18.99 19.12 4.47
CA ILE A 42 18.93 18.47 3.15
C ILE A 42 19.14 19.50 2.05
N GLU A 43 18.52 20.69 2.14
CA GLU A 43 18.72 21.75 1.15
C GLU A 43 20.19 22.19 1.07
N GLU A 44 20.86 22.33 2.19
CA GLU A 44 22.29 22.66 2.25
C GLU A 44 23.15 21.58 1.60
N LEU A 45 22.93 20.32 1.97
CA LEU A 45 23.64 19.18 1.40
C LEU A 45 23.41 19.02 -0.11
N LEU A 46 22.24 19.40 -0.63
CA LEU A 46 21.92 19.33 -2.05
C LEU A 46 22.61 20.41 -2.87
N HIS A 47 22.82 21.61 -2.31
CA HIS A 47 23.34 22.75 -3.03
C HIS A 47 24.86 22.93 -2.95
N GLU A 48 25.52 22.29 -2.00
CA GLU A 48 26.96 22.38 -1.89
C GLU A 48 27.68 21.59 -3.00
N ASN A 49 28.63 22.28 -3.65
CA ASN A 49 29.40 21.72 -4.76
C ASN A 49 30.60 20.92 -4.19
N LEU A 50 30.54 19.58 -4.23
CA LEU A 50 31.58 18.68 -3.69
C LEU A 50 32.93 18.74 -4.43
N SER A 51 33.07 19.57 -5.44
CA SER A 51 34.32 19.74 -6.17
C SER A 51 35.36 20.62 -5.47
N ASP A 52 34.96 21.28 -4.37
CA ASP A 52 35.83 22.16 -3.59
C ASP A 52 36.20 21.46 -2.26
N HIS A 53 37.49 21.41 -1.93
CA HIS A 53 38.03 20.68 -0.80
C HIS A 53 37.47 21.22 0.55
N ASP A 54 37.28 22.54 0.66
CA ASP A 54 36.75 23.18 1.87
C ASP A 54 35.27 22.83 2.08
N LYS A 55 34.54 22.65 1.01
CA LYS A 55 33.10 22.28 1.04
C LYS A 55 32.89 20.81 1.39
N THR A 56 33.81 19.92 1.00
CA THR A 56 33.77 18.52 1.44
C THR A 56 33.96 18.42 2.95
N ALA A 57 34.87 19.20 3.53
CA ALA A 57 35.07 19.27 4.98
C ALA A 57 33.82 19.75 5.71
N TYR A 58 33.12 20.76 5.18
CA TYR A 58 31.87 21.27 5.72
C TYR A 58 30.73 20.21 5.70
N VAL A 59 30.56 19.51 4.58
CA VAL A 59 29.58 18.41 4.48
C VAL A 59 29.88 17.31 5.50
N ASN A 60 31.16 16.96 5.68
CA ASN A 60 31.53 15.95 6.70
C ASN A 60 31.17 16.39 8.11
N VAL A 61 31.37 17.66 8.47
CA VAL A 61 30.97 18.21 9.79
C VAL A 61 29.46 18.10 10.01
N ILE A 62 28.66 18.34 8.97
CA ILE A 62 27.20 18.16 9.06
C ILE A 62 26.85 16.70 9.32
N VAL A 63 27.45 15.78 8.56
CA VAL A 63 27.20 14.32 8.70
C VAL A 63 27.67 13.82 10.08
N ASP A 64 28.86 14.24 10.55
CA ASP A 64 29.35 13.95 11.90
C ASP A 64 28.38 14.44 12.97
N THR A 65 27.80 15.61 12.79
CA THR A 65 26.82 16.17 13.73
C THR A 65 25.54 15.34 13.75
N ILE A 66 25.03 14.93 12.62
CA ILE A 66 23.83 14.07 12.53
C ILE A 66 24.07 12.73 13.25
N ILE A 67 25.26 12.13 13.06
CA ILE A 67 25.62 10.85 13.66
C ILE A 67 25.80 11.01 15.18
N SER A 68 26.58 12.01 15.61
CA SER A 68 26.90 12.21 17.02
C SER A 68 25.68 12.62 17.87
N THR A 69 24.68 13.23 17.25
CA THR A 69 23.40 13.56 17.90
C THR A 69 22.39 12.39 17.93
N GLY A 70 22.75 11.22 17.38
CA GLY A 70 21.89 10.03 17.33
C GLY A 70 20.71 10.14 16.36
N ARG A 71 20.77 11.07 15.38
CA ARG A 71 19.69 11.32 14.41
C ARG A 71 19.93 10.70 13.03
N ALA A 72 20.91 9.81 12.89
CA ALA A 72 21.30 9.24 11.62
C ALA A 72 20.18 8.41 10.96
N ASP A 73 19.46 7.58 11.72
CA ASP A 73 18.35 6.77 11.20
C ASP A 73 17.19 7.66 10.71
N ASP A 74 16.80 8.65 11.51
CA ASP A 74 15.75 9.59 11.15
C ASP A 74 16.11 10.37 9.88
N PHE A 75 17.37 10.79 9.77
CA PHE A 75 17.86 11.50 8.60
C PHE A 75 17.88 10.62 7.34
N ILE A 76 18.31 9.35 7.46
CA ILE A 76 18.29 8.37 6.37
C ILE A 76 16.85 8.14 5.90
N CYS A 77 15.90 7.94 6.81
CA CYS A 77 14.48 7.81 6.47
C CYS A 77 13.96 9.07 5.77
N ALA A 78 14.30 10.25 6.27
CA ALA A 78 13.87 11.52 5.70
C ALA A 78 14.39 11.72 4.28
N ILE A 79 15.68 11.48 4.02
CA ILE A 79 16.26 11.65 2.69
C ILE A 79 15.77 10.58 1.70
N CYS A 80 15.54 9.34 2.15
CA CYS A 80 14.91 8.29 1.34
C CYS A 80 13.50 8.71 0.89
N ASN A 81 12.70 9.28 1.77
CA ASN A 81 11.36 9.80 1.44
C ASN A 81 11.43 10.93 0.41
N VAL A 82 12.42 11.83 0.51
CA VAL A 82 12.63 12.88 -0.50
C VAL A 82 13.00 12.28 -1.86
N ILE A 83 13.91 11.30 -1.88
CA ILE A 83 14.29 10.58 -3.10
C ILE A 83 13.07 9.93 -3.75
N GLN A 84 12.25 9.23 -2.99
CA GLN A 84 11.02 8.58 -3.49
C GLN A 84 10.05 9.60 -4.10
N ARG A 85 9.82 10.72 -3.41
CA ARG A 85 8.95 11.81 -3.89
C ARG A 85 9.45 12.46 -5.18
N LEU A 86 10.77 12.61 -5.32
CA LEU A 86 11.38 13.23 -6.49
C LEU A 86 11.62 12.22 -7.63
N ALA A 87 11.79 10.93 -7.32
CA ALA A 87 11.94 9.89 -8.34
C ALA A 87 10.60 9.66 -9.08
N ILE A 88 9.49 9.60 -8.34
CA ILE A 88 8.14 9.38 -8.88
C ILE A 88 7.26 10.54 -8.42
N ASP A 89 7.09 11.53 -9.28
CA ASP A 89 6.32 12.75 -8.99
C ASP A 89 4.83 12.45 -8.81
N GLN A 90 4.29 11.58 -9.65
CA GLN A 90 2.90 11.14 -9.62
C GLN A 90 2.80 9.67 -9.97
N LEU A 91 2.07 8.93 -9.16
CA LEU A 91 1.75 7.52 -9.39
C LEU A 91 0.35 7.43 -10.00
N HIS A 92 0.25 6.82 -11.18
CA HIS A 92 -1.02 6.57 -11.86
C HIS A 92 -1.35 5.08 -11.78
N ILE A 93 -2.46 4.74 -11.14
CA ILE A 93 -2.94 3.37 -10.97
C ILE A 93 -3.95 3.05 -12.05
N LEU A 94 -3.77 1.93 -12.74
CA LEU A 94 -4.64 1.52 -13.85
C LEU A 94 -5.93 0.80 -13.41
N GLY A 95 -6.13 0.64 -12.10
CA GLY A 95 -7.33 0.02 -11.55
C GLY A 95 -7.21 -1.47 -11.26
N ASP A 96 -8.38 -2.07 -11.00
CA ASP A 96 -8.57 -3.46 -10.56
C ASP A 96 -7.73 -3.86 -9.32
N ILE A 97 -7.64 -2.92 -8.37
CA ILE A 97 -7.02 -3.18 -7.05
C ILE A 97 -7.81 -4.25 -6.30
N TYR A 98 -9.13 -4.20 -6.42
CA TYR A 98 -10.07 -5.11 -5.75
C TYR A 98 -10.48 -6.32 -6.61
N ASP A 99 -9.62 -6.78 -7.53
CA ASP A 99 -9.91 -8.00 -8.30
C ASP A 99 -9.84 -9.23 -7.35
N ARG A 100 -9.24 -10.31 -7.73
CA ARG A 100 -9.31 -11.63 -7.03
C ARG A 100 -8.22 -11.82 -6.00
N GLY A 101 -7.16 -11.02 -6.06
CA GLY A 101 -5.97 -11.13 -5.21
C GLY A 101 -6.23 -10.65 -3.79
N PRO A 102 -5.49 -11.19 -2.80
CA PRO A 102 -5.51 -10.69 -1.44
C PRO A 102 -4.76 -9.35 -1.31
N GLY A 103 -5.04 -8.59 -0.25
CA GLY A 103 -4.22 -7.43 0.10
C GLY A 103 -4.63 -6.11 -0.53
N ALA A 104 -5.81 -6.00 -1.15
CA ALA A 104 -6.33 -4.74 -1.67
C ALA A 104 -6.33 -3.62 -0.61
N HIS A 105 -6.70 -3.95 0.64
CA HIS A 105 -6.65 -3.03 1.78
C HIS A 105 -5.23 -2.52 2.05
N ILE A 106 -4.20 -3.37 1.97
CA ILE A 106 -2.79 -2.98 2.16
C ILE A 106 -2.35 -2.00 1.08
N ILE A 107 -2.74 -2.26 -0.18
CA ILE A 107 -2.45 -1.36 -1.31
C ILE A 107 -3.11 0.00 -1.07
N MET A 108 -4.40 0.02 -0.71
CA MET A 108 -5.12 1.27 -0.46
C MET A 108 -4.55 2.06 0.71
N ASP A 109 -4.17 1.41 1.81
CA ASP A 109 -3.55 2.07 2.95
C ASP A 109 -2.17 2.64 2.59
N THR A 110 -1.40 1.95 1.77
CA THR A 110 -0.12 2.45 1.25
C THR A 110 -0.34 3.67 0.35
N LEU A 111 -1.31 3.62 -0.57
CA LEU A 111 -1.64 4.72 -1.47
C LEU A 111 -2.13 5.96 -0.71
N ARG A 112 -2.90 5.81 0.37
CA ARG A 112 -3.33 6.93 1.22
C ARG A 112 -2.17 7.72 1.81
N GLN A 113 -1.03 7.09 2.02
CA GLN A 113 0.18 7.72 2.54
C GLN A 113 1.09 8.24 1.42
N TYR A 114 0.81 7.88 0.17
CA TYR A 114 1.63 8.30 -0.95
C TYR A 114 1.39 9.78 -1.29
N HIS A 115 2.45 10.51 -1.63
CA HIS A 115 2.42 11.98 -1.75
C HIS A 115 1.59 12.53 -2.93
N SER A 116 1.46 11.79 -4.02
CA SER A 116 0.65 12.17 -5.18
C SER A 116 0.29 10.95 -6.00
N TRP A 117 -0.98 10.64 -6.09
CA TRP A 117 -1.47 9.54 -6.90
C TRP A 117 -2.88 9.81 -7.42
N ASP A 118 -3.22 9.15 -8.49
CA ASP A 118 -4.57 9.05 -9.01
C ASP A 118 -4.85 7.62 -9.48
N ILE A 119 -6.12 7.32 -9.71
CA ILE A 119 -6.57 6.00 -10.13
C ILE A 119 -7.57 6.11 -11.27
N GLN A 120 -7.37 5.28 -12.28
CA GLN A 120 -8.40 4.93 -13.25
C GLN A 120 -9.06 3.64 -12.78
N TRP A 121 -10.34 3.68 -12.51
CA TRP A 121 -11.04 2.55 -11.91
C TRP A 121 -11.23 1.39 -12.89
N GLY A 122 -10.90 0.19 -12.44
CA GLY A 122 -11.28 -1.05 -13.10
C GLY A 122 -12.74 -1.43 -12.78
N ASN A 123 -13.24 -2.44 -13.46
CA ASN A 123 -14.62 -2.90 -13.25
C ASN A 123 -14.85 -3.48 -11.84
N HIS A 124 -13.83 -4.08 -11.23
CA HIS A 124 -13.91 -4.56 -9.85
C HIS A 124 -13.94 -3.41 -8.86
N ASP A 125 -13.14 -2.36 -9.06
CA ASP A 125 -13.14 -1.18 -8.18
C ASP A 125 -14.49 -0.49 -8.17
N ILE A 126 -15.16 -0.36 -9.34
CA ILE A 126 -16.50 0.22 -9.45
C ILE A 126 -17.53 -0.57 -8.64
N LEU A 127 -17.43 -1.91 -8.62
CA LEU A 127 -18.32 -2.75 -7.80
C LEU A 127 -18.13 -2.47 -6.30
N TRP A 128 -16.89 -2.33 -5.85
CA TRP A 128 -16.59 -1.97 -4.47
C TRP A 128 -17.05 -0.54 -4.11
N MET A 129 -16.91 0.40 -5.02
CA MET A 129 -17.45 1.75 -4.85
C MET A 129 -18.98 1.75 -4.73
N GLY A 130 -19.66 1.00 -5.59
CA GLY A 130 -21.11 0.82 -5.51
C GLY A 130 -21.56 0.15 -4.21
N ALA A 131 -20.83 -0.86 -3.76
CA ALA A 131 -21.08 -1.53 -2.48
C ALA A 131 -20.90 -0.57 -1.30
N SER A 132 -19.84 0.23 -1.28
CA SER A 132 -19.58 1.22 -0.23
C SER A 132 -20.64 2.34 -0.20
N ALA A 133 -21.25 2.63 -1.35
CA ALA A 133 -22.36 3.56 -1.47
C ALA A 133 -23.72 2.97 -1.07
N GLY A 134 -23.75 1.68 -0.65
CA GLY A 134 -24.98 1.01 -0.18
C GLY A 134 -25.85 0.43 -1.30
N ASN A 135 -25.29 0.19 -2.50
CA ASN A 135 -26.04 -0.49 -3.56
C ASN A 135 -26.08 -2.00 -3.31
N ASP A 136 -27.26 -2.56 -3.08
CA ASP A 136 -27.47 -3.95 -2.69
C ASP A 136 -26.94 -4.95 -3.73
N ALA A 137 -27.14 -4.69 -5.01
CA ALA A 137 -26.65 -5.54 -6.09
C ALA A 137 -25.11 -5.56 -6.13
N CYS A 138 -24.45 -4.42 -5.88
CA CYS A 138 -23.00 -4.31 -5.79
C CYS A 138 -22.48 -5.03 -4.54
N ILE A 139 -23.14 -4.87 -3.39
CA ILE A 139 -22.79 -5.58 -2.14
C ILE A 139 -22.83 -7.09 -2.37
N CYS A 140 -23.95 -7.59 -2.92
CA CYS A 140 -24.08 -9.02 -3.23
C CYS A 140 -22.99 -9.51 -4.19
N ASN A 141 -22.66 -8.70 -5.20
CA ASN A 141 -21.65 -9.07 -6.19
C ASN A 141 -20.24 -9.13 -5.59
N VAL A 142 -19.87 -8.13 -4.78
CA VAL A 142 -18.58 -8.10 -4.07
C VAL A 142 -18.45 -9.32 -3.14
N LEU A 143 -19.46 -9.58 -2.31
CA LEU A 143 -19.47 -10.73 -1.40
C LEU A 143 -19.37 -12.05 -2.18
N ARG A 144 -20.13 -12.19 -3.27
CA ARG A 144 -20.10 -13.37 -4.11
C ARG A 144 -18.73 -13.62 -4.73
N LEU A 145 -18.06 -12.57 -5.21
CA LEU A 145 -16.72 -12.69 -5.77
C LEU A 145 -15.68 -13.04 -4.70
N CYS A 146 -15.73 -12.41 -3.54
CA CYS A 146 -14.82 -12.73 -2.44
C CYS A 146 -14.97 -14.18 -1.98
N LEU A 147 -16.20 -14.68 -1.86
CA LEU A 147 -16.47 -16.10 -1.52
C LEU A 147 -16.01 -17.04 -2.63
N ARG A 148 -16.26 -16.70 -3.89
CA ARG A 148 -15.83 -17.53 -5.04
C ARG A 148 -14.33 -17.74 -5.08
N TYR A 149 -13.52 -16.78 -4.67
CA TYR A 149 -12.05 -16.87 -4.70
C TYR A 149 -11.44 -17.08 -3.30
N ALA A 150 -12.27 -17.33 -2.28
CA ALA A 150 -11.84 -17.45 -0.89
C ALA A 150 -10.98 -16.26 -0.40
N ASN A 151 -11.30 -15.05 -0.90
CA ASN A 151 -10.60 -13.80 -0.54
C ASN A 151 -11.45 -12.99 0.42
N LEU A 152 -11.58 -13.46 1.65
CA LEU A 152 -12.39 -12.80 2.68
C LEU A 152 -11.58 -11.81 3.54
N ALA A 153 -10.25 -11.90 3.49
CA ALA A 153 -9.36 -11.10 4.33
C ALA A 153 -9.61 -9.59 4.18
N THR A 154 -9.82 -9.09 2.96
CA THR A 154 -10.11 -7.66 2.74
C THR A 154 -11.45 -7.24 3.36
N ILE A 155 -12.47 -8.08 3.31
CA ILE A 155 -13.79 -7.81 3.91
C ILE A 155 -13.68 -7.80 5.43
N GLU A 156 -12.99 -8.77 6.00
CA GLU A 156 -12.78 -8.92 7.44
C GLU A 156 -11.95 -7.76 8.01
N GLU A 157 -10.90 -7.33 7.29
CA GLU A 157 -10.06 -6.19 7.67
C GLU A 157 -10.84 -4.88 7.72
N TYR A 158 -11.80 -4.69 6.82
CA TYR A 158 -12.73 -3.56 6.88
C TYR A 158 -13.86 -3.72 7.92
N GLY A 159 -13.79 -4.76 8.77
CA GLY A 159 -14.70 -4.97 9.88
C GLY A 159 -16.10 -5.43 9.48
N ILE A 160 -16.28 -5.93 8.26
CA ILE A 160 -17.57 -6.43 7.78
C ILE A 160 -17.83 -7.81 8.39
N ASN A 161 -18.90 -7.91 9.19
CA ASN A 161 -19.27 -9.15 9.87
C ASN A 161 -20.03 -10.12 8.95
N LEU A 162 -19.41 -11.24 8.62
CA LEU A 162 -20.01 -12.29 7.78
C LEU A 162 -20.79 -13.36 8.56
N VAL A 163 -20.82 -13.31 9.90
CA VAL A 163 -21.53 -14.30 10.74
C VAL A 163 -23.01 -14.41 10.38
N PRO A 164 -23.77 -13.35 10.15
CA PRO A 164 -25.17 -13.47 9.75
C PRO A 164 -25.38 -14.25 8.45
N LEU A 165 -24.50 -14.02 7.44
CA LEU A 165 -24.54 -14.76 6.18
C LEU A 165 -24.17 -16.23 6.39
N ALA A 166 -23.15 -16.51 7.21
CA ALA A 166 -22.75 -17.88 7.53
C ALA A 166 -23.85 -18.66 8.25
N THR A 167 -24.51 -18.03 9.24
CA THR A 167 -25.62 -18.63 9.97
C THR A 167 -26.78 -18.95 9.03
N PHE A 168 -27.21 -17.97 8.22
CA PHE A 168 -28.29 -18.19 7.25
C PHE A 168 -27.93 -19.29 6.23
N ALA A 169 -26.69 -19.33 5.75
CA ALA A 169 -26.24 -20.33 4.80
C ALA A 169 -26.26 -21.76 5.40
N LEU A 170 -25.91 -21.90 6.69
CA LEU A 170 -25.97 -23.18 7.38
C LEU A 170 -27.43 -23.63 7.67
N GLU A 171 -28.30 -22.71 8.04
CA GLU A 171 -29.70 -23.00 8.26
C GLU A 171 -30.42 -23.44 6.98
N VAL A 172 -30.15 -22.77 5.86
CA VAL A 172 -30.90 -23.02 4.60
C VAL A 172 -30.26 -24.12 3.75
N TYR A 173 -28.92 -24.20 3.75
CA TYR A 173 -28.14 -25.11 2.88
C TYR A 173 -27.30 -26.10 3.68
N GLY A 174 -27.65 -26.39 4.94
CA GLY A 174 -26.87 -27.26 5.83
C GLY A 174 -26.60 -28.65 5.23
N ASP A 175 -27.60 -29.25 4.61
CA ASP A 175 -27.55 -30.58 4.03
C ASP A 175 -27.19 -30.58 2.52
N ASP A 176 -27.01 -29.39 1.90
CA ASP A 176 -26.67 -29.26 0.50
C ASP A 176 -25.14 -29.26 0.31
N PRO A 177 -24.56 -30.12 -0.52
CA PRO A 177 -23.12 -30.15 -0.77
C PRO A 177 -22.59 -28.91 -1.48
N CYS A 178 -23.43 -28.12 -2.14
CA CYS A 178 -23.08 -26.87 -2.83
C CYS A 178 -21.85 -26.98 -3.77
N GLU A 179 -21.69 -28.11 -4.46
CA GLU A 179 -20.48 -28.42 -5.25
C GLU A 179 -20.17 -27.37 -6.31
N GLU A 180 -21.18 -26.81 -6.98
CA GLU A 180 -21.04 -25.78 -8.02
C GLU A 180 -20.56 -24.42 -7.46
N PHE A 181 -20.66 -24.24 -6.14
CA PHE A 181 -20.29 -23.03 -5.44
C PHE A 181 -18.97 -23.14 -4.68
N LEU A 182 -18.27 -24.27 -4.81
CA LEU A 182 -16.94 -24.42 -4.20
C LEU A 182 -15.98 -23.32 -4.62
N PRO A 183 -15.18 -22.76 -3.69
CA PRO A 183 -14.28 -21.66 -4.02
C PRO A 183 -13.12 -22.10 -4.92
N ASN A 184 -12.78 -21.24 -5.87
CA ASN A 184 -11.59 -21.35 -6.70
C ASN A 184 -10.41 -20.73 -5.94
N VAL A 185 -9.71 -21.53 -5.15
CA VAL A 185 -8.56 -21.05 -4.37
C VAL A 185 -7.39 -20.76 -5.29
N LEU A 186 -6.85 -19.55 -5.22
CA LEU A 186 -5.70 -19.12 -6.02
C LEU A 186 -4.43 -19.90 -5.61
N PRO A 187 -3.47 -20.12 -6.54
CA PRO A 187 -2.20 -20.76 -6.22
C PRO A 187 -1.47 -20.04 -5.08
N GLY A 188 -1.01 -20.81 -4.10
CA GLY A 188 -0.33 -20.27 -2.93
C GLY A 188 -1.24 -20.03 -1.71
N ASN A 189 -2.56 -20.04 -1.89
CA ASN A 189 -3.51 -19.99 -0.78
C ASN A 189 -3.97 -21.41 -0.42
N SER A 190 -4.30 -21.63 0.85
CA SER A 190 -4.89 -22.87 1.35
C SER A 190 -6.14 -22.56 2.15
N ILE A 191 -7.15 -23.39 1.99
CA ILE A 191 -8.37 -23.36 2.80
C ILE A 191 -8.63 -24.77 3.31
N ASP A 192 -8.93 -24.92 4.59
CA ASP A 192 -9.31 -26.23 5.12
C ASP A 192 -10.70 -26.66 4.61
N GLU A 193 -10.97 -27.97 4.60
CA GLU A 193 -12.20 -28.52 4.01
C GLU A 193 -13.46 -28.02 4.69
N LYS A 194 -13.44 -27.80 5.99
CA LYS A 194 -14.59 -27.27 6.74
C LYS A 194 -14.94 -25.84 6.32
N ASN A 195 -13.93 -24.99 6.22
CA ASN A 195 -14.10 -23.61 5.74
C ASN A 195 -14.48 -23.58 4.27
N ARG A 196 -13.95 -24.49 3.47
CA ARG A 196 -14.30 -24.64 2.06
C ARG A 196 -15.78 -24.92 1.84
N GLN A 197 -16.34 -25.85 2.63
CA GLN A 197 -17.77 -26.19 2.59
C GLN A 197 -18.64 -25.04 3.07
N LEU A 198 -18.27 -24.37 4.15
CA LEU A 198 -18.98 -23.18 4.65
C LEU A 198 -18.96 -22.06 3.62
N THR A 199 -17.81 -21.80 3.00
CA THR A 199 -17.68 -20.79 1.94
C THR A 199 -18.58 -21.12 0.73
N ALA A 200 -18.69 -22.38 0.34
CA ALA A 200 -19.58 -22.79 -0.74
C ALA A 200 -21.06 -22.52 -0.41
N LYS A 201 -21.49 -22.80 0.81
CA LYS A 201 -22.86 -22.53 1.27
C LYS A 201 -23.16 -21.03 1.33
N MET A 202 -22.23 -20.23 1.84
CA MET A 202 -22.33 -18.78 1.84
C MET A 202 -22.35 -18.20 0.42
N HIS A 203 -21.54 -18.75 -0.50
CA HIS A 203 -21.51 -18.37 -1.92
C HIS A 203 -22.87 -18.63 -2.58
N LYS A 204 -23.47 -19.81 -2.35
CA LYS A 204 -24.81 -20.13 -2.84
C LYS A 204 -25.84 -19.18 -2.27
N ALA A 205 -25.83 -18.94 -0.95
CA ALA A 205 -26.76 -18.04 -0.28
C ALA A 205 -26.72 -16.64 -0.89
N ILE A 206 -25.53 -16.03 -1.00
CA ILE A 206 -25.41 -14.67 -1.56
C ILE A 206 -25.75 -14.61 -3.05
N ALA A 207 -25.45 -15.65 -3.82
CA ALA A 207 -25.84 -15.72 -5.23
C ALA A 207 -27.36 -15.72 -5.40
N VAL A 208 -28.10 -16.45 -4.55
CA VAL A 208 -29.58 -16.47 -4.57
C VAL A 208 -30.15 -15.13 -4.11
N ILE A 209 -29.57 -14.50 -3.08
CA ILE A 209 -29.98 -13.17 -2.63
C ILE A 209 -29.77 -12.14 -3.74
N GLN A 210 -28.67 -12.19 -4.47
CA GLN A 210 -28.35 -11.29 -5.57
C GLN A 210 -29.41 -11.31 -6.68
N PHE A 211 -30.08 -12.44 -6.94
CA PHE A 211 -31.16 -12.51 -7.93
C PHE A 211 -32.45 -11.81 -7.49
N LYS A 212 -32.53 -11.43 -6.22
CA LYS A 212 -33.72 -10.76 -5.63
C LYS A 212 -33.45 -9.26 -5.32
N ALA A 213 -32.16 -8.86 -5.29
CA ALA A 213 -31.73 -7.47 -5.14
C ALA A 213 -31.73 -6.72 -6.48
#